data_24077552f31915506b97fe496af08f25
#
_entry.id   24077552f31915506b97fe496af08f25
#
_cell.length_a   1.000
_cell.length_b   1.000
_cell.length_c   1.000
_cell.angle_alpha   90.00
_cell.angle_beta   90.00
_cell.angle_gamma   90.00
#
_symmetry.space_group_name_H-M   'P 1'
#
loop_
_entity.id
_entity.type
_entity.pdbx_description
1 polymer ?
#
loop_
_entity_poly.entity_id
_entity_poly.type
_entity_poly.pdbx_seq_one_letter_code
_entity_poly.pdbx_strand_id
1 'polypeptide(L)'
;MENKAMSYRNRILCAMFANALCGTVFLLAQSGISPAEIERVGQSGWQFLKINGDARQAAMGGAFTAISQGDANGVFGNPATLADVRNLNIQLNALRWVADINHKSFAIAGRLGEVGVFAVSLAMLNYGDIPETVNFPLDANSTTPLVTGNMFTANDLAVGVSFARNITSKLSLGGNVRWIRQTIAELSMTNWSFDLGTMYYTGFKSLRIAVSARNFGPDSRLGGWSDQYQTESDNVRMPFDFRGGLAMDFLDDEGSPHLLTIVVEGDHPNDGTEKFHLGGSYSFQRQFFLRFGYKFNYDVQKYTFGIGMNFEVEGTMGSLNYAYADFGELTRVHMLSMGFSF
;
A
#
# COMPACT_ATOMS: atom_id res chain seq x y z
N MET A 1 42.94 -18.25 -6.78
CA MET A 1 42.35 -17.94 -8.11
C MET A 1 40.88 -18.32 -8.22
N GLU A 2 40.40 -19.31 -7.52
CA GLU A 2 38.98 -19.76 -7.54
C GLU A 2 37.99 -18.73 -7.03
N ASN A 3 38.31 -17.95 -5.99
CA ASN A 3 37.37 -16.93 -5.44
C ASN A 3 37.09 -15.77 -6.39
N LYS A 4 37.99 -15.40 -7.31
CA LYS A 4 37.75 -14.36 -8.31
C LYS A 4 36.86 -14.85 -9.45
N ALA A 5 36.97 -16.12 -9.85
CA ALA A 5 36.16 -16.71 -10.90
C ALA A 5 34.70 -16.91 -10.45
N MET A 6 34.46 -17.25 -9.19
CA MET A 6 33.15 -17.40 -8.59
C MET A 6 32.41 -16.05 -8.47
N SER A 7 33.14 -14.97 -8.13
CA SER A 7 32.59 -13.59 -8.11
C SER A 7 32.17 -13.10 -9.51
N TYR A 8 32.97 -13.42 -10.54
CA TYR A 8 32.66 -12.99 -11.93
C TYR A 8 31.45 -13.74 -12.51
N ARG A 9 31.33 -15.05 -12.24
CA ARG A 9 30.19 -15.88 -12.66
C ARG A 9 28.88 -15.44 -11.99
N ASN A 10 28.94 -15.01 -10.73
CA ASN A 10 27.78 -14.49 -10.01
C ASN A 10 27.34 -13.11 -10.55
N ARG A 11 28.27 -12.26 -10.98
CA ARG A 11 27.96 -10.97 -11.61
C ARG A 11 27.28 -11.14 -12.98
N ILE A 12 27.76 -12.11 -13.78
CA ILE A 12 27.14 -12.42 -15.09
C ILE A 12 25.74 -13.00 -14.90
N LEU A 13 25.55 -13.91 -13.94
CA LEU A 13 24.23 -14.46 -13.61
C LEU A 13 23.25 -13.40 -13.11
N CYS A 14 23.70 -12.45 -12.30
CA CYS A 14 22.88 -11.33 -11.85
C CYS A 14 22.49 -10.39 -13.01
N ALA A 15 23.42 -10.12 -13.92
CA ALA A 15 23.15 -9.30 -15.11
C ALA A 15 22.19 -10.00 -16.08
N MET A 16 22.32 -11.31 -16.26
CA MET A 16 21.40 -12.11 -17.09
C MET A 16 20.02 -12.21 -16.47
N PHE A 17 19.92 -12.34 -15.15
CA PHE A 17 18.64 -12.38 -14.44
C PHE A 17 17.95 -11.01 -14.45
N ALA A 18 18.70 -9.92 -14.30
CA ALA A 18 18.17 -8.56 -14.41
C ALA A 18 17.67 -8.26 -15.83
N ASN A 19 18.39 -8.70 -16.87
CA ASN A 19 17.95 -8.58 -18.26
C ASN A 19 16.74 -9.46 -18.59
N ALA A 20 16.68 -10.68 -18.06
CA ALA A 20 15.53 -11.58 -18.24
C ALA A 20 14.29 -11.02 -17.50
N LEU A 21 14.46 -10.50 -16.30
CA LEU A 21 13.37 -9.87 -15.52
C LEU A 21 12.87 -8.61 -16.23
N CYS A 22 13.78 -7.76 -16.71
CA CYS A 22 13.45 -6.55 -17.46
C CYS A 22 12.74 -6.87 -18.78
N GLY A 23 13.20 -7.93 -19.48
CA GLY A 23 12.59 -8.42 -20.74
C GLY A 23 11.19 -9.01 -20.54
N THR A 24 10.96 -9.78 -19.46
CA THR A 24 9.63 -10.33 -19.15
C THR A 24 8.64 -9.24 -18.69
N VAL A 25 9.07 -8.26 -17.90
CA VAL A 25 8.25 -7.11 -17.53
C VAL A 25 7.88 -6.28 -18.76
N PHE A 26 8.81 -6.08 -19.70
CA PHE A 26 8.57 -5.36 -20.94
C PHE A 26 7.60 -6.09 -21.88
N LEU A 27 7.69 -7.44 -21.96
CA LEU A 27 6.78 -8.28 -22.74
C LEU A 27 5.37 -8.33 -22.13
N LEU A 28 5.24 -8.39 -20.80
CA LEU A 28 3.96 -8.34 -20.09
C LEU A 28 3.28 -6.96 -20.22
N ALA A 29 4.07 -5.88 -20.26
CA ALA A 29 3.55 -4.52 -20.47
C ALA A 29 3.02 -4.30 -21.90
N GLN A 30 3.45 -5.08 -22.89
CA GLN A 30 2.99 -4.97 -24.28
C GLN A 30 1.79 -5.87 -24.62
N SER A 31 1.49 -6.89 -23.81
CA SER A 31 0.36 -7.79 -24.03
C SER A 31 -1.00 -7.23 -23.58
N GLY A 32 -1.04 -6.03 -23.04
CA GLY A 32 -2.21 -5.43 -22.39
C GLY A 32 -3.16 -4.66 -23.30
N ILE A 33 -3.25 -4.95 -24.62
CA ILE A 33 -4.30 -4.35 -25.45
C ILE A 33 -5.26 -5.45 -25.86
N SER A 34 -6.17 -5.81 -24.95
CA SER A 34 -7.41 -6.48 -25.34
C SER A 34 -8.43 -5.42 -25.76
N PRO A 35 -9.03 -5.51 -26.95
CA PRO A 35 -10.04 -4.53 -27.36
C PRO A 35 -11.31 -4.71 -26.55
N ALA A 36 -11.77 -3.63 -25.92
CA ALA A 36 -13.09 -3.48 -25.30
C ALA A 36 -13.36 -4.32 -24.03
N GLU A 37 -12.43 -4.39 -23.10
CA GLU A 37 -12.81 -4.66 -21.72
C GLU A 37 -13.46 -3.40 -21.15
N ILE A 38 -14.71 -3.50 -20.68
CA ILE A 38 -15.40 -2.39 -20.02
C ILE A 38 -14.62 -2.08 -18.76
N GLU A 39 -13.87 -0.99 -18.75
CA GLU A 39 -13.16 -0.53 -17.58
C GLU A 39 -14.18 -0.20 -16.47
N ARG A 40 -14.10 -0.95 -15.38
CA ARG A 40 -15.01 -0.77 -14.23
C ARG A 40 -14.52 0.35 -13.29
N VAL A 41 -13.89 1.37 -13.82
CA VAL A 41 -13.38 2.51 -13.06
C VAL A 41 -14.52 3.22 -12.33
N GLY A 42 -14.33 3.46 -11.03
CA GLY A 42 -15.31 4.14 -10.20
C GLY A 42 -16.51 3.31 -9.75
N GLN A 43 -16.53 1.99 -9.99
CA GLN A 43 -17.64 1.10 -9.61
C GLN A 43 -17.50 0.48 -8.21
N SER A 44 -16.45 0.80 -7.48
CA SER A 44 -16.29 0.41 -6.07
C SER A 44 -16.20 1.62 -5.16
N GLY A 45 -16.74 1.50 -3.96
CA GLY A 45 -16.56 2.48 -2.88
C GLY A 45 -15.32 2.18 -2.05
N TRP A 46 -15.26 2.78 -0.87
CA TRP A 46 -14.20 2.52 0.12
C TRP A 46 -12.78 2.72 -0.41
N GLN A 47 -12.60 3.64 -1.38
CA GLN A 47 -11.35 3.87 -2.11
C GLN A 47 -10.19 4.29 -1.19
N PHE A 48 -10.50 4.84 -0.01
CA PHE A 48 -9.49 5.19 0.98
C PHE A 48 -8.64 3.98 1.44
N LEU A 49 -9.18 2.75 1.37
CA LEU A 49 -8.47 1.52 1.69
C LEU A 49 -7.32 1.20 0.72
N LYS A 50 -7.31 1.80 -0.46
CA LYS A 50 -6.23 1.68 -1.45
C LYS A 50 -5.11 2.70 -1.26
N ILE A 51 -5.33 3.73 -0.42
CA ILE A 51 -4.31 4.75 -0.15
C ILE A 51 -3.19 4.12 0.68
N ASN A 52 -1.99 4.16 0.13
CA ASN A 52 -0.81 3.68 0.83
C ASN A 52 -0.28 4.77 1.76
N GLY A 53 -0.47 4.60 3.07
CA GLY A 53 -0.02 5.56 4.08
C GLY A 53 1.45 5.43 4.49
N ASP A 54 2.10 4.29 4.23
CA ASP A 54 3.52 4.08 4.59
C ASP A 54 4.44 4.71 3.54
N ALA A 55 5.29 5.64 3.97
CA ALA A 55 6.25 6.33 3.11
C ALA A 55 7.22 5.37 2.41
N ARG A 56 7.61 4.25 3.03
CA ARG A 56 8.53 3.28 2.42
C ARG A 56 7.87 2.54 1.25
N GLN A 57 6.63 2.09 1.48
CA GLN A 57 5.84 1.42 0.45
C GLN A 57 5.57 2.37 -0.72
N ALA A 58 5.16 3.59 -0.42
CA ALA A 58 4.91 4.60 -1.42
C ALA A 58 6.16 4.95 -2.24
N ALA A 59 7.32 5.09 -1.58
CA ALA A 59 8.60 5.39 -2.22
C ALA A 59 9.04 4.32 -3.23
N MET A 60 8.61 3.07 -3.03
CA MET A 60 8.88 1.95 -3.94
C MET A 60 7.75 1.69 -4.94
N GLY A 61 6.98 2.74 -5.28
CA GLY A 61 5.89 2.62 -6.24
C GLY A 61 4.68 1.82 -5.76
N GLY A 62 4.59 1.50 -4.46
CA GLY A 62 3.58 0.61 -3.91
C GLY A 62 3.91 -0.87 -4.07
N ALA A 63 5.06 -1.25 -4.64
CA ALA A 63 5.55 -2.61 -4.73
C ALA A 63 6.09 -3.08 -3.38
N PHE A 64 5.24 -3.67 -2.54
CA PHE A 64 5.59 -3.99 -1.16
C PHE A 64 5.12 -5.37 -0.67
N THR A 65 4.30 -6.07 -1.44
CA THR A 65 3.72 -7.35 -1.02
C THR A 65 4.78 -8.39 -0.64
N ALA A 66 5.92 -8.42 -1.37
CA ALA A 66 7.04 -9.34 -1.10
C ALA A 66 8.17 -8.71 -0.24
N ILE A 67 7.91 -7.56 0.39
CA ILE A 67 8.88 -6.90 1.28
C ILE A 67 8.45 -7.09 2.73
N SER A 68 9.29 -7.77 3.52
CA SER A 68 9.13 -7.85 4.96
C SER A 68 10.20 -7.00 5.65
N GLN A 69 9.76 -6.11 6.52
CA GLN A 69 10.66 -5.28 7.35
C GLN A 69 10.56 -5.61 8.84
N GLY A 70 9.75 -6.62 9.19
CA GLY A 70 9.56 -7.02 10.57
C GLY A 70 8.89 -5.92 11.41
N ASP A 71 7.93 -5.20 10.85
CA ASP A 71 7.22 -4.11 11.51
C ASP A 71 5.70 -4.15 11.33
N ALA A 72 5.01 -3.27 12.08
CA ALA A 72 3.55 -3.26 12.15
C ALA A 72 2.87 -2.73 10.87
N ASN A 73 3.58 -2.05 9.95
CA ASN A 73 2.98 -1.57 8.70
C ASN A 73 2.59 -2.72 7.74
N GLY A 74 3.01 -3.96 8.02
CA GLY A 74 2.50 -5.14 7.32
C GLY A 74 0.97 -5.25 7.31
N VAL A 75 0.28 -4.69 8.32
CA VAL A 75 -1.21 -4.66 8.38
C VAL A 75 -1.85 -3.92 7.20
N PHE A 76 -1.15 -2.95 6.60
CA PHE A 76 -1.66 -2.13 5.49
C PHE A 76 -1.26 -2.67 4.11
N GLY A 77 -0.35 -3.64 4.04
CA GLY A 77 0.14 -4.21 2.79
C GLY A 77 -0.13 -5.70 2.69
N ASN A 78 0.76 -6.50 3.24
CA ASN A 78 0.66 -7.95 3.30
C ASN A 78 0.72 -8.40 4.78
N PRO A 79 -0.38 -8.86 5.37
CA PRO A 79 -0.40 -9.22 6.78
C PRO A 79 0.55 -10.37 7.14
N ALA A 80 0.98 -11.22 6.17
CA ALA A 80 1.96 -12.27 6.44
C ALA A 80 3.34 -11.73 6.85
N THR A 81 3.69 -10.50 6.46
CA THR A 81 4.97 -9.86 6.83
C THR A 81 5.07 -9.52 8.32
N LEU A 82 3.93 -9.45 9.02
CA LEU A 82 3.91 -9.31 10.47
C LEU A 82 4.60 -10.47 11.19
N ALA A 83 4.65 -11.66 10.56
CA ALA A 83 5.31 -12.83 11.15
C ALA A 83 6.80 -12.61 11.44
N ASP A 84 7.42 -11.59 10.84
CA ASP A 84 8.83 -11.23 11.07
C ASP A 84 9.02 -10.17 12.17
N VAL A 85 7.96 -9.64 12.76
CA VAL A 85 8.05 -8.76 13.94
C VAL A 85 8.67 -9.54 15.09
N ARG A 86 9.74 -9.03 15.68
CA ARG A 86 10.50 -9.75 16.71
C ARG A 86 9.86 -9.68 18.09
N ASN A 87 9.60 -8.49 18.58
CA ASN A 87 9.00 -8.23 19.89
C ASN A 87 7.80 -7.30 19.74
N LEU A 88 7.98 -6.02 20.06
CA LEU A 88 6.96 -4.98 19.94
C LEU A 88 7.40 -3.97 18.89
N ASN A 89 6.51 -3.63 17.98
CA ASN A 89 6.75 -2.57 16.99
C ASN A 89 5.55 -1.64 16.90
N ILE A 90 5.83 -0.34 16.80
CA ILE A 90 4.83 0.73 16.68
C ILE A 90 5.14 1.52 15.41
N GLN A 91 4.14 1.82 14.61
CA GLN A 91 4.25 2.59 13.38
C GLN A 91 3.23 3.73 13.35
N LEU A 92 3.70 4.91 12.95
CA LEU A 92 2.92 6.13 12.78
C LEU A 92 3.15 6.64 11.34
N ASN A 93 2.08 6.89 10.62
CA ASN A 93 2.16 7.39 9.26
C ASN A 93 1.25 8.62 9.10
N ALA A 94 1.76 9.62 8.40
CA ALA A 94 1.02 10.82 8.04
C ALA A 94 1.26 11.15 6.56
N LEU A 95 0.18 11.43 5.87
CA LEU A 95 0.17 11.69 4.44
C LEU A 95 -0.77 12.86 4.16
N ARG A 96 -0.27 13.86 3.45
CA ARG A 96 -1.11 14.89 2.82
C ARG A 96 -1.39 14.46 1.40
N TRP A 97 -2.62 14.02 1.18
CA TRP A 97 -3.10 13.52 -0.11
C TRP A 97 -3.52 14.68 -1.03
N VAL A 98 -3.95 14.34 -2.23
CA VAL A 98 -4.50 15.28 -3.21
C VAL A 98 -5.67 16.07 -2.58
N ALA A 99 -5.87 17.32 -3.01
CA ALA A 99 -6.90 18.24 -2.51
C ALA A 99 -6.87 18.50 -0.99
N ASP A 100 -5.65 18.50 -0.41
CA ASP A 100 -5.42 18.75 1.02
C ASP A 100 -6.06 17.73 1.97
N ILE A 101 -6.51 16.59 1.45
CA ILE A 101 -7.04 15.48 2.22
C ILE A 101 -5.92 14.93 3.13
N ASN A 102 -6.23 14.74 4.40
CA ASN A 102 -5.26 14.25 5.38
C ASN A 102 -5.53 12.78 5.70
N HIS A 103 -4.54 11.93 5.43
CA HIS A 103 -4.55 10.53 5.83
C HIS A 103 -3.55 10.32 6.97
N LYS A 104 -3.99 9.66 8.03
CA LYS A 104 -3.16 9.25 9.16
C LYS A 104 -3.40 7.79 9.45
N SER A 105 -2.33 7.04 9.73
CA SER A 105 -2.48 5.67 10.17
C SER A 105 -1.51 5.33 11.29
N PHE A 106 -1.96 4.41 12.12
CA PHE A 106 -1.25 3.88 13.27
C PHE A 106 -1.34 2.37 13.27
N ALA A 107 -0.25 1.69 13.62
CA ALA A 107 -0.25 0.27 13.84
C ALA A 107 0.67 -0.10 15.00
N ILE A 108 0.26 -1.08 15.79
CA ILE A 108 1.06 -1.71 16.83
C ILE A 108 1.02 -3.21 16.62
N ALA A 109 2.17 -3.86 16.65
CA ALA A 109 2.29 -5.31 16.51
C ALA A 109 3.17 -5.89 17.62
N GLY A 110 2.73 -6.98 18.20
CA GLY A 110 3.44 -7.68 19.27
C GLY A 110 3.51 -9.18 19.04
N ARG A 111 4.68 -9.78 19.30
CA ARG A 111 4.89 -11.22 19.23
C ARG A 111 4.46 -11.88 20.54
N LEU A 112 3.62 -12.89 20.41
CA LEU A 112 3.21 -13.76 21.54
C LEU A 112 3.90 -15.13 21.43
N GLY A 113 5.21 -15.15 21.70
CA GLY A 113 6.01 -16.36 21.66
C GLY A 113 5.85 -17.16 20.38
N GLU A 114 5.60 -18.46 20.51
CA GLU A 114 5.42 -19.40 19.39
C GLU A 114 4.01 -19.33 18.75
N VAL A 115 3.06 -18.65 19.39
CA VAL A 115 1.69 -18.52 18.85
C VAL A 115 1.70 -17.73 17.56
N GLY A 116 2.45 -16.63 17.51
CA GLY A 116 2.54 -15.74 16.35
C GLY A 116 2.58 -14.28 16.76
N VAL A 117 2.26 -13.40 15.80
CA VAL A 117 2.23 -11.94 15.98
C VAL A 117 0.79 -11.47 15.86
N PHE A 118 0.35 -10.67 16.83
CA PHE A 118 -0.91 -9.94 16.80
C PHE A 118 -0.64 -8.46 16.53
N ALA A 119 -1.54 -7.82 15.79
CA ALA A 119 -1.45 -6.39 15.56
C ALA A 119 -2.83 -5.74 15.60
N VAL A 120 -2.82 -4.45 15.98
CA VAL A 120 -3.98 -3.55 15.93
C VAL A 120 -3.62 -2.38 15.04
N SER A 121 -4.55 -1.95 14.21
CA SER A 121 -4.36 -0.85 13.26
C SER A 121 -5.52 0.11 13.26
N LEU A 122 -5.20 1.38 12.95
CA LEU A 122 -6.14 2.46 12.77
C LEU A 122 -5.71 3.23 11.52
N ALA A 123 -6.66 3.52 10.62
CA ALA A 123 -6.46 4.42 9.50
C ALA A 123 -7.62 5.40 9.42
N MET A 124 -7.30 6.67 9.24
CA MET A 124 -8.26 7.77 9.19
C MET A 124 -7.98 8.65 7.98
N LEU A 125 -9.03 9.01 7.27
CA LEU A 125 -9.00 10.00 6.20
C LEU A 125 -9.94 11.15 6.55
N ASN A 126 -9.44 12.37 6.47
CA ASN A 126 -10.21 13.58 6.72
C ASN A 126 -10.14 14.47 5.48
N TYR A 127 -11.30 14.83 4.94
CA TYR A 127 -11.43 15.60 3.71
C TYR A 127 -11.43 17.14 3.95
N GLY A 128 -11.42 17.57 5.21
CA GLY A 128 -11.56 18.98 5.56
C GLY A 128 -12.99 19.49 5.39
N ASP A 129 -13.12 20.82 5.36
CA ASP A 129 -14.38 21.49 5.18
C ASP A 129 -14.70 21.63 3.68
N ILE A 130 -15.87 21.15 3.26
CA ILE A 130 -16.33 21.16 1.87
C ILE A 130 -17.50 22.15 1.76
N PRO A 131 -17.42 23.15 0.85
CA PRO A 131 -18.53 24.07 0.63
C PRO A 131 -19.79 23.36 0.14
N GLU A 132 -20.91 23.61 0.81
CA GLU A 132 -22.21 23.10 0.37
C GLU A 132 -22.69 23.84 -0.89
N THR A 133 -23.10 23.08 -1.88
CA THR A 133 -23.71 23.62 -3.09
C THR A 133 -25.09 23.01 -3.32
N VAL A 134 -26.04 23.83 -3.77
CA VAL A 134 -27.39 23.38 -4.14
C VAL A 134 -27.64 23.70 -5.59
N ASN A 135 -28.28 22.78 -6.29
CA ASN A 135 -28.85 23.07 -7.62
C ASN A 135 -30.14 23.87 -7.43
N PHE A 136 -30.07 25.15 -7.70
CA PHE A 136 -31.22 26.00 -7.64
C PHE A 136 -31.79 26.20 -9.06
N PRO A 137 -32.98 25.77 -9.36
CA PRO A 137 -33.62 26.13 -10.61
C PRO A 137 -34.17 27.59 -10.49
N LEU A 138 -33.24 28.57 -10.46
CA LEU A 138 -33.64 29.98 -10.53
C LEU A 138 -34.18 30.34 -11.91
N ASP A 139 -33.79 29.58 -12.94
CA ASP A 139 -34.28 29.64 -14.31
C ASP A 139 -34.01 28.29 -14.96
N ALA A 140 -34.88 27.88 -15.90
CA ALA A 140 -34.74 26.65 -16.69
C ALA A 140 -33.43 26.59 -17.50
N ASN A 141 -32.64 27.68 -17.54
CA ASN A 141 -31.37 27.82 -18.23
C ASN A 141 -30.16 28.00 -17.33
N SER A 142 -30.33 28.07 -16.00
CA SER A 142 -29.21 28.23 -15.08
C SER A 142 -28.62 26.85 -14.68
N THR A 143 -27.43 26.56 -15.19
CA THR A 143 -26.65 25.35 -14.85
C THR A 143 -25.61 25.60 -13.76
N THR A 144 -25.58 26.80 -13.18
CA THR A 144 -24.56 27.16 -12.19
C THR A 144 -25.05 26.80 -10.79
N PRO A 145 -24.35 25.93 -10.05
CA PRO A 145 -24.71 25.63 -8.67
C PRO A 145 -24.52 26.84 -7.77
N LEU A 146 -25.45 27.03 -6.82
CA LEU A 146 -25.34 28.08 -5.81
C LEU A 146 -24.57 27.56 -4.59
N VAL A 147 -23.51 28.26 -4.20
CA VAL A 147 -22.82 28.04 -2.91
C VAL A 147 -23.67 28.63 -1.79
N THR A 148 -24.14 27.79 -0.86
CA THR A 148 -25.03 28.22 0.22
C THR A 148 -24.35 29.02 1.31
N GLY A 149 -23.03 28.91 1.41
CA GLY A 149 -22.20 29.44 2.51
C GLY A 149 -22.07 28.50 3.70
N ASN A 150 -22.78 27.38 3.71
CA ASN A 150 -22.59 26.31 4.68
C ASN A 150 -21.41 25.43 4.29
N MET A 151 -20.87 24.71 5.30
CA MET A 151 -19.81 23.73 5.11
C MET A 151 -20.27 22.38 5.64
N PHE A 152 -19.83 21.30 5.01
CA PHE A 152 -19.96 19.96 5.54
C PHE A 152 -18.61 19.24 5.53
N THR A 153 -18.49 18.14 6.25
CA THR A 153 -17.25 17.34 6.34
C THR A 153 -17.47 15.92 5.85
N ALA A 154 -16.40 15.30 5.39
CA ALA A 154 -16.38 13.87 5.09
C ALA A 154 -15.17 13.23 5.82
N ASN A 155 -15.37 12.01 6.34
CA ASN A 155 -14.35 11.29 7.06
C ASN A 155 -14.48 9.79 6.83
N ASP A 156 -13.33 9.11 6.72
CA ASP A 156 -13.25 7.66 6.66
C ASP A 156 -12.44 7.14 7.82
N LEU A 157 -12.83 5.98 8.35
CA LEU A 157 -12.20 5.31 9.48
C LEU A 157 -12.11 3.82 9.20
N ALA A 158 -10.94 3.22 9.47
CA ALA A 158 -10.74 1.79 9.51
C ALA A 158 -10.03 1.39 10.80
N VAL A 159 -10.59 0.44 11.52
CA VAL A 159 -9.99 -0.18 12.73
C VAL A 159 -9.82 -1.66 12.45
N GLY A 160 -8.60 -2.18 12.62
CA GLY A 160 -8.27 -3.55 12.25
C GLY A 160 -7.55 -4.33 13.34
N VAL A 161 -7.73 -5.63 13.28
CA VAL A 161 -6.98 -6.63 14.06
C VAL A 161 -6.36 -7.63 13.09
N SER A 162 -5.08 -7.90 13.24
CA SER A 162 -4.33 -8.79 12.37
C SER A 162 -3.64 -9.89 13.19
N PHE A 163 -3.46 -11.02 12.54
CA PHE A 163 -2.68 -12.14 13.06
C PHE A 163 -1.77 -12.70 11.96
N ALA A 164 -0.53 -13.04 12.30
CA ALA A 164 0.39 -13.69 11.40
C ALA A 164 1.26 -14.70 12.13
N ARG A 165 1.64 -15.76 11.39
CA ARG A 165 2.48 -16.83 11.92
C ARG A 165 3.39 -17.41 10.84
N ASN A 166 4.60 -17.80 11.23
CA ASN A 166 5.46 -18.67 10.44
C ASN A 166 4.95 -20.10 10.53
N ILE A 167 4.45 -20.64 9.42
CA ILE A 167 3.96 -22.04 9.33
C ILE A 167 5.12 -23.00 9.20
N THR A 168 6.13 -22.57 8.42
CA THR A 168 7.41 -23.26 8.29
C THR A 168 8.54 -22.22 8.36
N SER A 169 9.80 -22.67 8.32
CA SER A 169 10.95 -21.77 8.21
C SER A 169 10.98 -20.93 6.92
N LYS A 170 10.10 -21.25 5.95
CA LYS A 170 10.05 -20.59 4.64
C LYS A 170 8.70 -19.97 4.30
N LEU A 171 7.64 -20.33 5.01
CA LEU A 171 6.27 -19.90 4.70
C LEU A 171 5.65 -19.20 5.90
N SER A 172 5.24 -17.96 5.70
CA SER A 172 4.43 -17.19 6.63
C SER A 172 3.04 -16.98 6.05
N LEU A 173 2.04 -17.02 6.92
CA LEU A 173 0.64 -16.69 6.61
C LEU A 173 0.17 -15.58 7.55
N GLY A 174 -0.70 -14.73 7.06
CA GLY A 174 -1.32 -13.68 7.85
C GLY A 174 -2.71 -13.34 7.37
N GLY A 175 -3.51 -12.81 8.29
CA GLY A 175 -4.84 -12.30 8.01
C GLY A 175 -5.11 -11.02 8.78
N ASN A 176 -6.01 -10.21 8.26
CA ASN A 176 -6.46 -8.97 8.85
C ASN A 176 -7.98 -8.85 8.71
N VAL A 177 -8.64 -8.38 9.76
CA VAL A 177 -10.07 -8.06 9.76
C VAL A 177 -10.20 -6.62 10.17
N ARG A 178 -10.91 -5.81 9.37
CA ARG A 178 -11.14 -4.38 9.63
C ARG A 178 -12.62 -4.07 9.68
N TRP A 179 -13.03 -3.34 10.69
CA TRP A 179 -14.28 -2.59 10.67
C TRP A 179 -14.01 -1.22 10.04
N ILE A 180 -14.85 -0.85 9.08
CA ILE A 180 -14.70 0.37 8.29
C ILE A 180 -15.97 1.21 8.35
N ARG A 181 -15.79 2.52 8.38
CA ARG A 181 -16.88 3.51 8.37
C ARG A 181 -16.53 4.66 7.45
N GLN A 182 -17.48 5.04 6.63
CA GLN A 182 -17.45 6.24 5.80
C GLN A 182 -18.59 7.15 6.21
N THR A 183 -18.28 8.45 6.36
CA THR A 183 -19.28 9.48 6.73
C THR A 183 -19.13 10.65 5.78
N ILE A 184 -20.24 11.14 5.25
CA ILE A 184 -20.33 12.34 4.44
C ILE A 184 -21.53 13.16 4.92
N ALA A 185 -21.27 14.37 5.36
CA ALA A 185 -22.28 15.20 6.04
C ALA A 185 -22.97 14.41 7.19
N GLU A 186 -24.26 14.19 7.11
CA GLU A 186 -25.05 13.45 8.11
C GLU A 186 -25.19 11.96 7.78
N LEU A 187 -24.79 11.53 6.58
CA LEU A 187 -24.94 10.16 6.13
C LEU A 187 -23.70 9.33 6.49
N SER A 188 -23.91 8.09 6.85
CA SER A 188 -22.81 7.17 7.10
C SER A 188 -23.10 5.75 6.64
N MET A 189 -22.05 5.03 6.29
CA MET A 189 -22.10 3.59 6.03
C MET A 189 -20.97 2.88 6.77
N THR A 190 -21.20 1.63 7.12
CA THR A 190 -20.22 0.76 7.79
C THR A 190 -20.12 -0.56 7.08
N ASN A 191 -18.95 -1.17 7.13
CA ASN A 191 -18.73 -2.49 6.54
C ASN A 191 -17.59 -3.23 7.25
N TRP A 192 -17.35 -4.46 6.85
CA TRP A 192 -16.20 -5.27 7.24
C TRP A 192 -15.32 -5.54 6.03
N SER A 193 -14.02 -5.49 6.24
CA SER A 193 -13.00 -5.79 5.24
C SER A 193 -12.06 -6.87 5.76
N PHE A 194 -11.72 -7.82 4.90
CA PHE A 194 -10.83 -8.93 5.21
C PHE A 194 -9.65 -8.91 4.25
N ASP A 195 -8.45 -9.18 4.78
CA ASP A 195 -7.24 -9.36 3.98
C ASP A 195 -6.59 -10.69 4.36
N LEU A 196 -5.99 -11.33 3.36
CA LEU A 196 -5.17 -12.52 3.52
C LEU A 196 -3.83 -12.30 2.83
N GLY A 197 -2.78 -12.86 3.41
CA GLY A 197 -1.45 -12.74 2.85
C GLY A 197 -0.59 -13.97 3.06
N THR A 198 0.35 -14.14 2.14
CA THR A 198 1.38 -15.16 2.19
C THR A 198 2.74 -14.54 1.91
N MET A 199 3.80 -15.10 2.51
CA MET A 199 5.18 -14.79 2.21
C MET A 199 5.96 -16.10 2.16
N TYR A 200 6.64 -16.35 1.04
CA TYR A 200 7.44 -17.55 0.83
C TYR A 200 8.88 -17.21 0.50
N TYR A 201 9.80 -17.69 1.34
CA TYR A 201 11.24 -17.61 1.14
C TYR A 201 11.71 -18.84 0.38
N THR A 202 12.07 -18.69 -0.89
CA THR A 202 12.34 -19.81 -1.80
C THR A 202 13.56 -20.65 -1.40
N GLY A 203 14.50 -20.02 -0.68
CA GLY A 203 15.81 -20.60 -0.37
C GLY A 203 16.83 -20.43 -1.51
N PHE A 204 16.44 -19.84 -2.64
CA PHE A 204 17.36 -19.41 -3.67
C PHE A 204 17.82 -17.98 -3.36
N LYS A 205 19.03 -17.84 -2.82
CA LYS A 205 19.53 -16.56 -2.29
C LYS A 205 18.48 -15.92 -1.37
N SER A 206 18.18 -14.64 -1.59
CA SER A 206 17.16 -13.87 -0.85
C SER A 206 15.82 -13.76 -1.59
N LEU A 207 15.59 -14.56 -2.65
CA LEU A 207 14.34 -14.48 -3.44
C LEU A 207 13.12 -14.83 -2.59
N ARG A 208 12.17 -13.89 -2.55
CA ARG A 208 10.90 -13.98 -1.85
C ARG A 208 9.76 -13.86 -2.85
N ILE A 209 8.73 -14.66 -2.63
CA ILE A 209 7.47 -14.65 -3.40
C ILE A 209 6.35 -14.39 -2.40
N ALA A 210 5.47 -13.47 -2.71
CA ALA A 210 4.34 -13.18 -1.84
C ALA A 210 3.08 -12.92 -2.63
N VAL A 211 1.96 -13.24 -2.01
CA VAL A 211 0.62 -12.99 -2.55
C VAL A 211 -0.22 -12.38 -1.44
N SER A 212 -1.01 -11.37 -1.77
CA SER A 212 -2.03 -10.82 -0.87
C SER A 212 -3.35 -10.60 -1.60
N ALA A 213 -4.46 -10.93 -0.93
CA ALA A 213 -5.82 -10.60 -1.31
C ALA A 213 -6.36 -9.63 -0.29
N ARG A 214 -6.75 -8.43 -0.72
CA ARG A 214 -7.06 -7.32 0.16
C ARG A 214 -8.45 -6.76 -0.08
N ASN A 215 -9.00 -6.16 0.97
CA ASN A 215 -10.28 -5.44 0.92
C ASN A 215 -11.45 -6.34 0.47
N PHE A 216 -11.41 -7.63 0.80
CA PHE A 216 -12.54 -8.51 0.56
C PHE A 216 -13.64 -8.23 1.60
N GLY A 217 -14.89 -8.15 1.17
CA GLY A 217 -16.03 -7.92 2.06
C GLY A 217 -17.35 -7.89 1.33
N PRO A 218 -18.47 -7.88 2.06
CA PRO A 218 -19.80 -7.78 1.45
C PRO A 218 -20.01 -6.41 0.82
N ASP A 219 -21.01 -6.32 -0.06
CA ASP A 219 -21.49 -5.03 -0.55
C ASP A 219 -22.17 -4.26 0.58
N SER A 220 -22.14 -2.94 0.51
CA SER A 220 -22.74 -2.04 1.49
C SER A 220 -23.59 -0.96 0.81
N ARG A 221 -24.40 -0.26 1.59
CA ARG A 221 -25.19 0.87 1.12
C ARG A 221 -24.96 2.09 2.00
N LEU A 222 -24.94 3.26 1.40
CA LEU A 222 -25.03 4.51 2.15
C LEU A 222 -26.44 4.60 2.73
N GLY A 223 -26.56 4.72 4.05
CA GLY A 223 -27.86 4.78 4.71
C GLY A 223 -28.59 6.08 4.36
N GLY A 224 -29.88 5.94 4.05
CA GLY A 224 -30.78 7.06 3.83
C GLY A 224 -31.71 6.85 2.64
N TRP A 225 -32.95 7.32 2.79
CA TRP A 225 -33.96 7.41 1.71
C TRP A 225 -33.83 8.78 1.03
N SER A 226 -33.76 8.79 -0.28
CA SER A 226 -33.81 10.05 -1.04
C SER A 226 -35.22 10.40 -1.41
N ASP A 227 -35.80 11.44 -0.79
CA ASP A 227 -37.11 11.94 -1.14
C ASP A 227 -37.16 12.49 -2.58
N GLN A 228 -36.04 12.99 -3.08
CA GLN A 228 -35.92 13.50 -4.45
C GLN A 228 -36.00 12.39 -5.50
N TYR A 229 -35.41 11.24 -5.26
CA TYR A 229 -35.36 10.12 -6.21
C TYR A 229 -36.29 8.99 -5.85
N GLN A 230 -36.98 9.07 -4.70
CA GLN A 230 -37.89 8.04 -4.17
C GLN A 230 -37.24 6.65 -4.13
N THR A 231 -35.98 6.58 -3.75
CA THR A 231 -35.18 5.35 -3.68
C THR A 231 -34.10 5.40 -2.58
N GLU A 232 -33.66 4.23 -2.17
CA GLU A 232 -32.43 4.07 -1.39
C GLU A 232 -31.21 4.12 -2.31
N SER A 233 -30.02 4.33 -1.73
CA SER A 233 -28.76 4.28 -2.50
C SER A 233 -28.50 2.89 -3.08
N ASP A 234 -27.79 2.84 -4.20
CA ASP A 234 -27.32 1.60 -4.80
C ASP A 234 -26.29 0.89 -3.94
N ASN A 235 -26.08 -0.40 -4.22
CA ASN A 235 -25.03 -1.19 -3.57
C ASN A 235 -23.64 -0.68 -3.97
N VAL A 236 -22.81 -0.48 -2.96
CA VAL A 236 -21.41 -0.08 -3.09
C VAL A 236 -20.52 -1.31 -2.85
N ARG A 237 -19.75 -1.69 -3.86
CA ARG A 237 -18.84 -2.84 -3.79
C ARG A 237 -17.56 -2.49 -3.06
N MET A 238 -16.95 -3.51 -2.44
CA MET A 238 -15.61 -3.38 -1.86
C MET A 238 -14.55 -3.28 -2.97
N PRO A 239 -13.48 -2.49 -2.75
CA PRO A 239 -12.38 -2.33 -3.72
C PRO A 239 -11.39 -3.48 -3.58
N PHE A 240 -11.83 -4.70 -3.93
CA PHE A 240 -11.01 -5.90 -3.85
C PHE A 240 -9.74 -5.76 -4.71
N ASP A 241 -8.64 -6.22 -4.17
CA ASP A 241 -7.31 -6.03 -4.73
C ASP A 241 -6.47 -7.30 -4.52
N PHE A 242 -6.06 -7.95 -5.60
CA PHE A 242 -5.22 -9.13 -5.58
C PHE A 242 -3.82 -8.78 -6.07
N ARG A 243 -2.80 -9.04 -5.25
CA ARG A 243 -1.41 -8.70 -5.55
C ARG A 243 -0.49 -9.90 -5.48
N GLY A 244 0.42 -9.97 -6.44
CA GLY A 244 1.52 -10.92 -6.45
C GLY A 244 2.85 -10.19 -6.60
N GLY A 245 3.80 -10.48 -5.71
CA GLY A 245 5.09 -9.80 -5.67
C GLY A 245 6.27 -10.76 -5.61
N LEU A 246 7.38 -10.31 -6.20
CA LEU A 246 8.68 -10.96 -6.14
C LEU A 246 9.70 -9.93 -5.63
N ALA A 247 10.54 -10.31 -4.68
CA ALA A 247 11.62 -9.44 -4.20
C ALA A 247 12.92 -10.23 -4.04
N MET A 248 14.03 -9.55 -4.30
CA MET A 248 15.37 -10.12 -4.14
C MET A 248 16.35 -9.06 -3.68
N ASP A 249 17.28 -9.45 -2.82
CA ASP A 249 18.37 -8.63 -2.33
C ASP A 249 19.65 -8.89 -3.11
N PHE A 250 20.39 -7.82 -3.39
CA PHE A 250 21.67 -7.79 -4.07
C PHE A 250 22.67 -7.01 -3.22
N LEU A 251 23.94 -7.20 -3.46
CA LEU A 251 25.04 -6.58 -2.71
C LEU A 251 25.04 -6.97 -1.22
N ASP A 252 24.35 -8.05 -0.86
CA ASP A 252 24.21 -8.57 0.50
C ASP A 252 25.32 -9.60 0.81
N ASP A 253 26.56 -9.27 0.43
CA ASP A 253 27.73 -10.08 0.78
C ASP A 253 28.03 -9.90 2.28
N GLU A 254 28.60 -10.94 2.90
CA GLU A 254 28.94 -10.91 4.33
C GLU A 254 29.90 -9.74 4.65
N GLY A 255 29.47 -8.85 5.56
CA GLY A 255 30.22 -7.63 5.91
C GLY A 255 30.05 -6.47 4.94
N SER A 256 29.27 -6.58 3.87
CA SER A 256 28.98 -5.46 2.97
C SER A 256 28.13 -4.39 3.67
N PRO A 257 28.54 -3.11 3.61
CA PRO A 257 27.69 -2.01 4.09
C PRO A 257 26.53 -1.70 3.13
N HIS A 258 26.53 -2.30 1.95
CA HIS A 258 25.58 -2.02 0.87
C HIS A 258 24.54 -3.14 0.78
N LEU A 259 23.28 -2.76 0.62
CA LEU A 259 22.19 -3.66 0.31
C LEU A 259 21.29 -3.00 -0.75
N LEU A 260 21.01 -3.70 -1.82
CA LEU A 260 20.05 -3.27 -2.84
C LEU A 260 18.92 -4.29 -2.91
N THR A 261 17.70 -3.89 -2.55
CA THR A 261 16.49 -4.70 -2.72
C THR A 261 15.76 -4.24 -3.96
N ILE A 262 15.40 -5.18 -4.84
CA ILE A 262 14.54 -4.95 -6.01
C ILE A 262 13.26 -5.75 -5.82
N VAL A 263 12.13 -5.12 -6.12
CA VAL A 263 10.81 -5.73 -6.03
C VAL A 263 10.01 -5.44 -7.30
N VAL A 264 9.29 -6.45 -7.75
CA VAL A 264 8.31 -6.35 -8.86
C VAL A 264 6.98 -6.88 -8.34
N GLU A 265 5.91 -6.20 -8.64
CA GLU A 265 4.57 -6.54 -8.17
C GLU A 265 3.55 -6.35 -9.30
N GLY A 266 2.66 -7.32 -9.45
CA GLY A 266 1.45 -7.22 -10.25
C GLY A 266 0.24 -7.03 -9.34
N ASP A 267 -0.67 -6.17 -9.75
CA ASP A 267 -1.87 -5.78 -9.04
C ASP A 267 -3.09 -5.95 -9.95
N HIS A 268 -4.06 -6.74 -9.52
CA HIS A 268 -5.33 -7.01 -10.21
C HIS A 268 -6.50 -6.48 -9.37
N PRO A 269 -6.87 -5.20 -9.53
CA PRO A 269 -8.02 -4.60 -8.86
C PRO A 269 -9.32 -5.02 -9.53
N ASN A 270 -10.42 -5.14 -8.77
CA ASN A 270 -11.74 -5.44 -9.34
C ASN A 270 -12.43 -4.25 -10.02
N ASP A 271 -11.87 -3.05 -9.88
CA ASP A 271 -12.43 -1.77 -10.35
C ASP A 271 -11.45 -0.98 -11.24
N GLY A 272 -10.63 -1.68 -11.99
CA GLY A 272 -9.66 -1.08 -12.91
C GLY A 272 -8.90 -2.14 -13.69
N THR A 273 -7.99 -1.67 -14.53
CA THR A 273 -7.07 -2.52 -15.30
C THR A 273 -5.93 -3.04 -14.44
N GLU A 274 -5.25 -4.10 -14.89
CA GLU A 274 -4.04 -4.63 -14.27
C GLU A 274 -2.96 -3.56 -14.19
N LYS A 275 -2.27 -3.53 -13.05
CA LYS A 275 -1.22 -2.59 -12.77
C LYS A 275 0.07 -3.33 -12.43
N PHE A 276 1.20 -2.71 -12.76
CA PHE A 276 2.50 -3.26 -12.43
C PHE A 276 3.34 -2.22 -11.71
N HIS A 277 4.13 -2.69 -10.76
CA HIS A 277 4.94 -1.84 -9.91
C HIS A 277 6.37 -2.37 -9.89
N LEU A 278 7.32 -1.47 -10.03
CA LEU A 278 8.74 -1.74 -9.84
C LEU A 278 9.26 -0.87 -8.72
N GLY A 279 9.88 -1.47 -7.73
CA GLY A 279 10.49 -0.78 -6.60
C GLY A 279 11.95 -1.15 -6.41
N GLY A 280 12.73 -0.18 -5.96
CA GLY A 280 14.11 -0.35 -5.55
C GLY A 280 14.39 0.35 -4.23
N SER A 281 15.13 -0.31 -3.34
CA SER A 281 15.60 0.26 -2.08
C SER A 281 17.08 -0.03 -1.93
N TYR A 282 17.90 1.01 -1.98
CA TYR A 282 19.30 0.94 -1.64
C TYR A 282 19.52 1.37 -0.20
N SER A 283 20.26 0.59 0.58
CA SER A 283 20.66 0.99 1.92
C SER A 283 22.17 1.00 2.07
N PHE A 284 22.66 1.96 2.83
CA PHE A 284 24.04 2.07 3.28
C PHE A 284 24.09 1.82 4.79
N GLN A 285 24.93 0.86 5.20
CA GLN A 285 25.07 0.40 6.59
C GLN A 285 23.75 -0.02 7.26
N ARG A 286 22.69 -0.31 6.46
CA ARG A 286 21.32 -0.54 6.95
C ARG A 286 20.76 0.60 7.82
N GLN A 287 21.40 1.77 7.75
CA GLN A 287 21.00 2.99 8.46
C GLN A 287 20.35 4.01 7.52
N PHE A 288 20.93 4.23 6.34
CA PHE A 288 20.43 5.22 5.38
C PHE A 288 19.84 4.51 4.19
N PHE A 289 18.68 4.99 3.72
CA PHE A 289 17.93 4.37 2.63
C PHE A 289 17.59 5.40 1.56
N LEU A 290 17.82 5.01 0.30
CA LEU A 290 17.32 5.69 -0.88
C LEU A 290 16.37 4.75 -1.61
N ARG A 291 15.18 5.23 -1.94
CA ARG A 291 14.14 4.40 -2.56
C ARG A 291 13.62 5.07 -3.82
N PHE A 292 13.31 4.24 -4.79
CA PHE A 292 12.72 4.62 -6.06
C PHE A 292 11.62 3.64 -6.42
N GLY A 293 10.54 4.16 -7.03
CA GLY A 293 9.47 3.36 -7.56
C GLY A 293 8.94 3.86 -8.89
N TYR A 294 8.48 2.92 -9.69
CA TYR A 294 7.80 3.20 -10.94
C TYR A 294 6.50 2.40 -11.04
N LYS A 295 5.42 3.07 -11.44
CA LYS A 295 4.08 2.50 -11.62
C LYS A 295 3.74 2.47 -13.10
N PHE A 296 3.41 1.29 -13.60
CA PHE A 296 2.93 1.07 -14.96
C PHE A 296 1.40 1.01 -14.97
N ASN A 297 0.78 1.41 -16.06
CA ASN A 297 -0.67 1.47 -16.28
C ASN A 297 -1.39 2.41 -15.28
N TYR A 298 -0.73 3.52 -14.94
CA TYR A 298 -1.31 4.63 -14.19
C TYR A 298 -1.33 5.88 -15.06
N ASP A 299 -2.45 6.58 -15.08
CA ASP A 299 -2.61 7.79 -15.90
C ASP A 299 -1.71 8.92 -15.42
N VAL A 300 -1.65 9.13 -14.11
CA VAL A 300 -1.01 10.29 -13.50
C VAL A 300 0.22 9.93 -12.68
N GLN A 301 0.09 9.00 -11.72
CA GLN A 301 1.15 8.68 -10.78
C GLN A 301 2.13 7.65 -11.35
N LYS A 302 3.33 8.08 -11.78
CA LYS A 302 4.34 7.19 -12.39
C LYS A 302 5.58 7.00 -11.53
N TYR A 303 6.17 8.09 -11.04
CA TYR A 303 7.44 8.07 -10.31
C TYR A 303 7.24 8.37 -8.84
N THR A 304 7.97 7.64 -8.01
CA THR A 304 8.01 7.86 -6.56
C THR A 304 9.44 7.80 -6.07
N PHE A 305 9.77 8.60 -5.07
CA PHE A 305 11.08 8.66 -4.47
C PHE A 305 10.94 8.70 -2.96
N GLY A 306 11.96 8.23 -2.26
CA GLY A 306 11.99 8.34 -0.82
C GLY A 306 13.36 8.19 -0.22
N ILE A 307 13.47 8.74 0.98
CA ILE A 307 14.65 8.62 1.83
C ILE A 307 14.22 8.04 3.18
N GLY A 308 15.15 7.40 3.85
CA GLY A 308 14.89 6.88 5.19
C GLY A 308 16.16 6.77 6.00
N MET A 309 15.97 6.76 7.32
CA MET A 309 17.05 6.50 8.26
C MET A 309 16.56 5.63 9.40
N ASN A 310 17.43 4.72 9.84
CA ASN A 310 17.29 4.00 11.09
C ASN A 310 18.30 4.56 12.11
N PHE A 311 17.87 4.64 13.34
CA PHE A 311 18.69 5.10 14.47
C PHE A 311 18.37 4.26 15.70
N GLU A 312 19.29 4.25 16.65
CA GLU A 312 19.12 3.56 17.92
C GLU A 312 19.27 4.56 19.06
N VAL A 313 18.32 4.53 19.98
CA VAL A 313 18.35 5.35 21.21
C VAL A 313 18.02 4.44 22.39
N GLU A 314 18.94 4.30 23.31
CA GLU A 314 18.76 3.50 24.55
C GLU A 314 18.22 2.09 24.32
N GLY A 315 18.70 1.41 23.27
CA GLY A 315 18.29 0.04 22.92
C GLY A 315 16.97 -0.04 22.13
N THR A 316 16.30 1.08 21.87
CA THR A 316 15.12 1.15 21.01
C THR A 316 15.54 1.52 19.59
N MET A 317 15.16 0.70 18.62
CA MET A 317 15.40 0.99 17.21
C MET A 317 14.29 1.92 16.68
N GLY A 318 14.70 3.10 16.22
CA GLY A 318 13.84 4.06 15.57
C GLY A 318 14.01 4.06 14.06
N SER A 319 12.98 4.40 13.31
CA SER A 319 13.04 4.65 11.88
C SER A 319 12.26 5.91 11.51
N LEU A 320 12.81 6.70 10.58
CA LEU A 320 12.17 7.86 9.99
C LEU A 320 12.24 7.74 8.48
N ASN A 321 11.10 7.85 7.81
CA ASN A 321 11.02 7.68 6.37
C ASN A 321 10.16 8.79 5.76
N TYR A 322 10.60 9.29 4.63
CA TYR A 322 9.90 10.29 3.84
C TYR A 322 9.75 9.79 2.41
N ALA A 323 8.60 10.05 1.81
CA ALA A 323 8.36 9.78 0.41
C ALA A 323 7.70 10.96 -0.31
N TYR A 324 8.01 11.05 -1.56
CA TYR A 324 7.45 11.97 -2.52
C TYR A 324 6.84 11.18 -3.67
N ALA A 325 5.61 11.49 -4.03
CA ALA A 325 4.93 10.94 -5.19
C ALA A 325 4.39 12.09 -6.05
N ASP A 326 4.68 12.02 -7.35
CA ASP A 326 4.21 12.99 -8.32
C ASP A 326 2.86 12.52 -8.90
N PHE A 327 1.83 13.36 -8.73
CA PHE A 327 0.50 13.15 -9.27
C PHE A 327 0.20 14.10 -10.45
N GLY A 328 1.25 14.61 -11.11
CA GLY A 328 1.13 15.51 -12.24
C GLY A 328 0.34 16.78 -11.88
N GLU A 329 -0.72 17.05 -12.63
CA GLU A 329 -1.56 18.24 -12.43
C GLU A 329 -2.36 18.23 -11.11
N LEU A 330 -2.55 17.05 -10.50
CA LEU A 330 -3.33 16.92 -9.27
C LEU A 330 -2.58 17.32 -7.99
N THR A 331 -1.32 17.61 -8.04
CA THR A 331 -0.41 18.05 -6.98
C THR A 331 0.67 17.03 -6.61
N ARG A 332 1.49 17.41 -5.64
CA ARG A 332 2.59 16.60 -5.11
C ARG A 332 2.19 16.05 -3.76
N VAL A 333 2.36 14.75 -3.57
CA VAL A 333 2.00 14.07 -2.34
C VAL A 333 3.25 13.80 -1.50
N HIS A 334 3.18 14.20 -0.24
CA HIS A 334 4.26 14.06 0.74
C HIS A 334 3.82 13.12 1.85
N MET A 335 4.68 12.16 2.19
CA MET A 335 4.40 11.13 3.19
C MET A 335 5.53 11.07 4.20
N LEU A 336 5.16 10.92 5.46
CA LEU A 336 6.09 10.75 6.56
C LEU A 336 5.68 9.51 7.37
N SER A 337 6.66 8.66 7.66
CA SER A 337 6.46 7.48 8.51
C SER A 337 7.53 7.42 9.59
N MET A 338 7.11 7.11 10.81
CA MET A 338 7.97 6.93 11.97
C MET A 338 7.67 5.58 12.61
N GLY A 339 8.71 4.83 12.94
CA GLY A 339 8.59 3.52 13.56
C GLY A 339 9.50 3.36 14.76
N PHE A 340 9.06 2.52 15.72
CA PHE A 340 9.82 2.15 16.91
C PHE A 340 9.71 0.65 17.14
N SER A 341 10.86 0.00 17.40
CA SER A 341 10.97 -1.43 17.72
C SER A 341 11.67 -1.61 19.06
N PHE A 342 11.07 -2.41 19.93
CA PHE A 342 11.52 -2.70 21.30
C PHE A 342 11.94 -4.14 21.45
#